data_c9a343dd58d62edea44270b770ab0078
#
_entry.id   c9a343dd58d62edea44270b770ab0078
#
_cell.length_a   1.000
_cell.length_b   1.000
_cell.length_c   1.000
_cell.angle_alpha   90.00
_cell.angle_beta   90.00
_cell.angle_gamma   90.00
#
_symmetry.space_group_name_H-M   'P 1'
#
loop_
_entity.id
_entity.type
_entity.pdbx_description
1 polymer ?
#
loop_
_entity_poly.entity_id
_entity_poly.type
_entity_poly.pdbx_seq_one_letter_code
_entity_poly.pdbx_strand_id
1 'polypeptide(L)'
;MGASSLLSDLLVNPKFNKQFDWTKQYPEWYIYNLDFGVTTTTPLAAGASVTQNIQVQSDASFLLTAFNGSIFNANTQLSGFGNMQALNVTVNVQDTGSGKNLSSSPVQFAHMFGQNGQNTYELPVPRILSQNSTIVITITNNSGGALTGLMVSCHGVKILNRR
;
A
#
# COMPACT_ATOMS: atom_id res chain seq x y z
N MET A 1 -18.88 0.42 -3.32
CA MET A 1 -19.22 0.77 -1.92
C MET A 1 -18.45 2.03 -1.55
N GLY A 2 -19.10 3.06 -1.01
CA GLY A 2 -18.46 4.35 -0.75
C GLY A 2 -17.64 4.32 0.55
N ALA A 3 -16.64 5.22 0.67
CA ALA A 3 -15.78 5.39 1.85
C ALA A 3 -16.56 5.54 3.18
N SER A 4 -17.81 5.97 3.11
CA SER A 4 -18.72 6.12 4.25
C SER A 4 -19.15 4.78 4.88
N SER A 5 -19.22 3.69 4.10
CA SER A 5 -19.61 2.37 4.63
C SER A 5 -18.45 1.71 5.37
N LEU A 6 -17.22 1.86 4.87
CA LEU A 6 -16.01 1.32 5.51
C LEU A 6 -15.75 1.95 6.90
N LEU A 7 -15.95 3.26 7.03
CA LEU A 7 -15.81 3.96 8.31
C LEU A 7 -16.88 3.52 9.31
N SER A 8 -18.13 3.36 8.86
CA SER A 8 -19.22 2.86 9.71
C SER A 8 -18.98 1.41 10.14
N ASP A 9 -18.51 0.56 9.25
CA ASP A 9 -18.21 -0.85 9.54
C ASP A 9 -17.02 -1.01 10.48
N LEU A 10 -16.00 -0.14 10.38
CA LEU A 10 -14.88 -0.09 11.29
C LEU A 10 -15.27 0.40 12.69
N LEU A 11 -16.15 1.40 12.78
CA LEU A 11 -16.67 1.92 14.04
C LEU A 11 -17.58 0.93 14.76
N VAL A 12 -18.28 0.09 14.01
CA VAL A 12 -19.18 -0.96 14.56
C VAL A 12 -18.45 -2.25 14.87
N ASN A 13 -17.26 -2.50 14.26
CA ASN A 13 -16.51 -3.73 14.50
C ASN A 13 -15.90 -3.74 15.91
N PRO A 14 -16.31 -4.63 16.82
CA PRO A 14 -15.87 -4.63 18.21
C PRO A 14 -14.36 -4.87 18.39
N LYS A 15 -13.68 -5.45 17.39
CA LYS A 15 -12.21 -5.62 17.42
C LYS A 15 -11.48 -4.28 17.25
N PHE A 16 -12.03 -3.35 16.46
CA PHE A 16 -11.42 -2.04 16.24
C PHE A 16 -11.95 -1.00 17.25
N ASN A 17 -13.24 -1.07 17.57
CA ASN A 17 -13.86 -0.12 18.48
C ASN A 17 -13.27 -0.17 19.92
N LYS A 18 -12.78 -1.34 20.36
CA LYS A 18 -12.12 -1.49 21.67
C LYS A 18 -10.67 -1.01 21.71
N GLN A 19 -10.04 -0.80 20.56
CA GLN A 19 -8.64 -0.40 20.50
C GLN A 19 -8.45 1.12 20.48
N PHE A 20 -9.51 1.88 20.20
CA PHE A 20 -9.46 3.33 20.07
C PHE A 20 -10.43 3.99 21.05
N ASP A 21 -9.95 5.01 21.73
CA ASP A 21 -10.77 5.88 22.59
C ASP A 21 -11.35 7.03 21.75
N TRP A 22 -12.54 6.80 21.21
CA TRP A 22 -13.22 7.78 20.35
C TRP A 22 -13.61 9.09 21.06
N THR A 23 -13.51 9.14 22.38
CA THR A 23 -13.65 10.39 23.12
C THR A 23 -12.43 11.28 22.99
N LYS A 24 -11.26 10.68 22.79
CA LYS A 24 -9.95 11.34 22.67
C LYS A 24 -9.34 11.28 21.27
N GLN A 25 -9.93 10.51 20.39
CA GLN A 25 -9.42 10.26 19.04
C GLN A 25 -10.49 10.50 17.99
N TYR A 26 -10.06 10.77 16.76
CA TYR A 26 -10.95 10.89 15.62
C TYR A 26 -10.28 10.30 14.35
N PRO A 27 -11.07 9.69 13.46
CA PRO A 27 -10.59 9.12 12.22
C PRO A 27 -10.54 10.20 11.12
N GLU A 28 -9.49 10.14 10.29
CA GLU A 28 -9.34 10.95 9.08
C GLU A 28 -8.91 10.05 7.92
N TRP A 29 -9.61 10.12 6.79
CA TRP A 29 -9.20 9.42 5.59
C TRP A 29 -7.85 9.94 5.08
N TYR A 30 -6.93 9.02 4.76
CA TYR A 30 -5.60 9.40 4.33
C TYR A 30 -5.02 8.43 3.30
N ILE A 31 -4.24 8.98 2.36
CA ILE A 31 -3.55 8.21 1.33
C ILE A 31 -2.06 8.56 1.39
N TYR A 32 -1.24 7.55 1.56
CA TYR A 32 0.20 7.66 1.35
C TYR A 32 0.51 7.27 -0.10
N ASN A 33 1.01 8.23 -0.88
CA ASN A 33 1.52 7.98 -2.22
C ASN A 33 3.03 7.79 -2.17
N LEU A 34 3.52 6.76 -2.88
CA LEU A 34 4.94 6.46 -3.00
C LEU A 34 5.37 6.62 -4.45
N ASP A 35 6.36 7.49 -4.63
CA ASP A 35 7.11 7.60 -5.87
C ASP A 35 8.43 6.85 -5.70
N PHE A 36 8.66 5.85 -6.53
CA PHE A 36 9.87 5.05 -6.50
C PHE A 36 11.00 5.66 -7.34
N GLY A 37 10.79 6.82 -7.94
CA GLY A 37 11.78 7.46 -8.84
C GLY A 37 12.03 6.67 -10.13
N VAL A 38 11.18 5.72 -10.45
CA VAL A 38 11.27 4.92 -11.67
C VAL A 38 10.61 5.69 -12.81
N THR A 39 11.42 6.10 -13.78
CA THR A 39 10.99 6.92 -14.92
C THR A 39 11.59 6.38 -16.21
N THR A 40 11.26 7.01 -17.35
CA THR A 40 11.88 6.69 -18.64
C THR A 40 13.38 6.98 -18.66
N THR A 41 13.85 7.95 -17.89
CA THR A 41 15.26 8.32 -17.76
C THR A 41 15.99 7.53 -16.67
N THR A 42 15.27 7.03 -15.69
CA THR A 42 15.77 6.20 -14.58
C THR A 42 14.96 4.91 -14.49
N PRO A 43 15.01 4.02 -15.49
CA PRO A 43 14.19 2.82 -15.51
C PRO A 43 14.69 1.79 -14.49
N LEU A 44 13.78 1.00 -13.95
CA LEU A 44 14.12 -0.15 -13.12
C LEU A 44 14.47 -1.33 -14.04
N ALA A 45 15.74 -1.64 -14.16
CA ALA A 45 16.23 -2.73 -15.01
C ALA A 45 15.67 -4.09 -14.61
N ALA A 46 15.69 -5.03 -15.54
CA ALA A 46 15.38 -6.44 -15.26
C ALA A 46 16.33 -6.99 -14.19
N GLY A 47 15.77 -7.70 -13.21
CA GLY A 47 16.49 -8.25 -12.04
C GLY A 47 16.80 -7.22 -10.95
N ALA A 48 16.53 -5.93 -11.16
CA ALA A 48 16.76 -4.89 -10.15
C ALA A 48 15.59 -4.76 -9.16
N SER A 49 15.91 -4.22 -7.98
CA SER A 49 14.93 -3.91 -6.94
C SER A 49 15.00 -2.44 -6.55
N VAL A 50 13.87 -1.90 -6.14
CA VAL A 50 13.76 -0.55 -5.58
C VAL A 50 12.94 -0.61 -4.29
N THR A 51 13.30 0.21 -3.32
CA THR A 51 12.65 0.25 -2.02
C THR A 51 12.23 1.67 -1.68
N GLN A 52 11.01 1.81 -1.15
CA GLN A 52 10.50 3.05 -0.58
C GLN A 52 9.88 2.81 0.79
N ASN A 53 9.89 3.87 1.59
CA ASN A 53 9.42 3.83 2.96
C ASN A 53 8.29 4.83 3.19
N ILE A 54 7.28 4.40 3.93
CA ILE A 54 6.26 5.27 4.52
C ILE A 54 6.51 5.33 6.01
N GLN A 55 6.69 6.51 6.54
CA GLN A 55 6.73 6.70 7.99
C GLN A 55 5.35 7.14 8.48
N VAL A 56 4.77 6.38 9.38
CA VAL A 56 3.56 6.76 10.11
C VAL A 56 3.92 7.89 11.07
N GLN A 57 3.21 8.99 10.98
CA GLN A 57 3.49 10.18 11.80
C GLN A 57 3.29 9.90 13.29
N SER A 58 3.98 10.68 14.14
CA SER A 58 3.96 10.51 15.60
C SER A 58 2.63 10.91 16.25
N ASP A 59 1.79 11.65 15.54
CA ASP A 59 0.50 12.16 16.03
C ASP A 59 -0.69 11.23 15.78
N ALA A 60 -0.48 10.17 14.99
CA ALA A 60 -1.53 9.27 14.57
C ALA A 60 -1.08 7.82 14.48
N SER A 61 -1.97 6.89 14.73
CA SER A 61 -1.87 5.52 14.21
C SER A 61 -2.52 5.47 12.83
N PHE A 62 -2.08 4.57 11.96
CA PHE A 62 -2.65 4.43 10.63
C PHE A 62 -3.29 3.05 10.45
N LEU A 63 -4.57 3.03 10.16
CA LEU A 63 -5.31 1.84 9.81
C LEU A 63 -5.25 1.65 8.30
N LEU A 64 -4.34 0.81 7.85
CA LEU A 64 -4.19 0.44 6.44
C LEU A 64 -5.34 -0.47 6.02
N THR A 65 -6.12 -0.05 5.04
CA THR A 65 -7.29 -0.78 4.55
C THR A 65 -7.11 -1.34 3.16
N ALA A 66 -6.33 -0.65 2.32
CA ALA A 66 -6.19 -1.05 0.94
C ALA A 66 -4.90 -0.55 0.29
N PHE A 67 -4.56 -1.17 -0.83
CA PHE A 67 -3.47 -0.78 -1.70
C PHE A 67 -3.98 -0.48 -3.11
N ASN A 68 -3.26 0.40 -3.79
CA ASN A 68 -3.41 0.61 -5.23
C ASN A 68 -2.02 0.79 -5.84
N GLY A 69 -1.84 0.37 -7.09
CA GLY A 69 -0.58 0.54 -7.78
C GLY A 69 -0.69 0.41 -9.28
N SER A 70 0.28 0.99 -9.97
CA SER A 70 0.40 0.89 -11.41
C SER A 70 1.87 0.72 -11.83
N ILE A 71 2.07 0.02 -12.92
CA ILE A 71 3.37 -0.24 -13.54
C ILE A 71 3.32 0.29 -14.97
N PHE A 72 4.42 0.86 -15.41
CA PHE A 72 4.60 1.29 -16.79
C PHE A 72 5.76 0.53 -17.42
N ASN A 73 5.53 0.03 -18.64
CA ASN A 73 6.55 -0.59 -19.46
C ASN A 73 6.58 0.13 -20.80
N ALA A 74 7.75 0.56 -21.26
CA ALA A 74 7.94 1.29 -22.52
C ALA A 74 6.92 2.45 -22.70
N ASN A 75 6.69 3.24 -21.65
CA ASN A 75 5.73 4.37 -21.58
C ASN A 75 4.24 3.97 -21.70
N THR A 76 3.93 2.71 -21.71
CA THR A 76 2.55 2.22 -21.70
C THR A 76 2.17 1.83 -20.28
N GLN A 77 1.14 2.48 -19.75
CA GLN A 77 0.57 2.04 -18.47
C GLN A 77 -0.07 0.67 -18.65
N LEU A 78 0.41 -0.28 -17.89
CA LEU A 78 -0.21 -1.58 -17.81
C LEU A 78 -1.33 -1.51 -16.78
N SER A 79 -2.53 -1.39 -17.28
CA SER A 79 -3.76 -1.42 -16.52
C SER A 79 -4.44 -2.76 -16.79
N GLY A 80 -4.60 -3.54 -15.78
CA GLY A 80 -5.27 -4.83 -15.88
C GLY A 80 -4.42 -5.95 -15.31
N PHE A 81 -5.10 -6.79 -14.53
CA PHE A 81 -4.47 -7.90 -13.82
C PHE A 81 -3.63 -8.78 -14.76
N GLY A 82 -4.16 -9.14 -15.92
CA GLY A 82 -3.47 -9.99 -16.90
C GLY A 82 -2.17 -9.36 -17.42
N ASN A 83 -2.20 -8.07 -17.71
CA ASN A 83 -1.03 -7.35 -18.22
C ASN A 83 0.04 -7.16 -17.14
N MET A 84 -0.35 -6.83 -15.92
CA MET A 84 0.57 -6.70 -14.79
C MET A 84 1.14 -8.05 -14.34
N GLN A 85 0.33 -9.10 -14.37
CA GLN A 85 0.77 -10.45 -14.04
C GLN A 85 1.80 -10.98 -15.05
N ALA A 86 1.66 -10.65 -16.32
CA ALA A 86 2.60 -11.06 -17.37
C ALA A 86 4.01 -10.48 -17.16
N LEU A 87 4.15 -9.40 -16.42
CA LEU A 87 5.45 -8.75 -16.18
C LEU A 87 6.32 -9.42 -15.13
N ASN A 88 5.83 -10.38 -14.37
CA ASN A 88 6.61 -11.00 -13.29
C ASN A 88 7.32 -9.98 -12.37
N VAL A 89 6.59 -9.01 -11.87
CA VAL A 89 7.07 -8.06 -10.87
C VAL A 89 6.60 -8.51 -9.50
N THR A 90 7.50 -8.58 -8.54
CA THR A 90 7.16 -9.01 -7.17
C THR A 90 7.31 -7.86 -6.18
N VAL A 91 6.55 -7.96 -5.11
CA VAL A 91 6.55 -6.97 -4.02
C VAL A 91 6.66 -7.67 -2.67
N ASN A 92 7.41 -7.05 -1.78
CA ASN A 92 7.46 -7.37 -0.37
C ASN A 92 7.10 -6.14 0.45
N VAL A 93 6.19 -6.27 1.40
CA VAL A 93 5.77 -5.19 2.30
C VAL A 93 6.04 -5.60 3.74
N GLN A 94 6.85 -4.81 4.43
CA GLN A 94 7.25 -5.03 5.81
C GLN A 94 6.79 -3.88 6.70
N ASP A 95 6.18 -4.23 7.82
CA ASP A 95 5.91 -3.30 8.92
C ASP A 95 7.06 -3.40 9.93
N THR A 96 7.89 -2.37 10.01
CA THR A 96 9.04 -2.36 10.93
C THR A 96 8.61 -2.21 12.38
N GLY A 97 7.44 -1.63 12.66
CA GLY A 97 6.91 -1.49 14.02
C GLY A 97 6.59 -2.83 14.67
N SER A 98 6.09 -3.78 13.89
CA SER A 98 5.85 -5.15 14.36
C SER A 98 6.95 -6.13 13.98
N GLY A 99 7.89 -5.74 13.12
CA GLY A 99 8.92 -6.61 12.54
C GLY A 99 8.36 -7.68 11.58
N LYS A 100 7.11 -7.55 11.15
CA LYS A 100 6.42 -8.55 10.35
C LYS A 100 6.27 -8.13 8.90
N ASN A 101 6.45 -9.09 8.00
CA ASN A 101 6.01 -8.93 6.62
C ASN A 101 4.48 -9.10 6.52
N LEU A 102 3.87 -8.42 5.56
CA LEU A 102 2.43 -8.60 5.25
C LEU A 102 2.17 -9.92 4.52
N SER A 103 3.20 -10.52 3.94
CA SER A 103 3.16 -11.82 3.27
C SER A 103 4.34 -12.69 3.71
N SER A 104 4.19 -14.00 3.65
CA SER A 104 5.24 -14.97 4.01
C SER A 104 6.43 -14.97 3.03
N SER A 105 6.23 -14.47 1.84
CA SER A 105 7.21 -14.33 0.75
C SER A 105 6.82 -13.17 -0.15
N PRO A 106 7.73 -12.67 -1.01
CA PRO A 106 7.35 -11.71 -2.05
C PRO A 106 6.21 -12.25 -2.91
N VAL A 107 5.23 -11.42 -3.17
CA VAL A 107 4.05 -11.77 -3.98
C VAL A 107 4.07 -11.00 -5.29
N GLN A 108 3.34 -11.50 -6.28
CA GLN A 108 3.16 -10.79 -7.54
C GLN A 108 2.52 -9.42 -7.29
N PHE A 109 3.06 -8.39 -7.93
CA PHE A 109 2.57 -7.02 -7.81
C PHE A 109 1.07 -6.92 -8.09
N ALA A 110 0.60 -7.59 -9.14
CA ALA A 110 -0.79 -7.63 -9.51
C ALA A 110 -1.71 -8.19 -8.41
N HIS A 111 -1.22 -9.08 -7.56
CA HIS A 111 -2.00 -9.66 -6.47
C HIS A 111 -2.14 -8.76 -5.25
N MET A 112 -1.24 -7.78 -5.09
CA MET A 112 -1.23 -6.90 -3.91
C MET A 112 -1.72 -5.49 -4.22
N PHE A 113 -1.52 -4.99 -5.44
CA PHE A 113 -1.83 -3.59 -5.75
C PHE A 113 -3.03 -3.40 -6.69
N GLY A 114 -3.83 -4.45 -6.85
CA GLY A 114 -5.11 -4.37 -7.55
C GLY A 114 -5.04 -4.56 -9.05
N GLN A 115 -6.20 -4.76 -9.57
CA GLN A 115 -6.45 -5.07 -10.97
C GLN A 115 -6.98 -3.81 -11.63
N ASN A 116 -6.27 -3.20 -12.51
CA ASN A 116 -6.78 -2.15 -13.39
C ASN A 116 -6.65 -0.69 -12.97
N GLY A 117 -5.77 -0.29 -12.09
CA GLY A 117 -5.63 1.15 -11.78
C GLY A 117 -6.90 1.87 -11.29
N GLN A 118 -8.04 1.23 -11.40
CA GLN A 118 -9.36 1.73 -10.99
C GLN A 118 -9.91 1.03 -9.74
N ASN A 119 -9.44 -0.17 -9.41
CA ASN A 119 -9.90 -0.92 -8.26
C ASN A 119 -8.79 -1.00 -7.21
N THR A 120 -9.01 -0.35 -6.11
CA THR A 120 -8.20 -0.48 -4.91
C THR A 120 -8.33 -1.91 -4.38
N TYR A 121 -7.20 -2.58 -4.16
CA TYR A 121 -7.20 -3.90 -3.51
C TYR A 121 -7.45 -3.71 -2.02
N GLU A 122 -8.62 -4.09 -1.56
CA GLU A 122 -8.99 -4.04 -0.15
C GLU A 122 -8.35 -5.21 0.61
N LEU A 123 -7.72 -4.90 1.74
CA LEU A 123 -7.19 -5.93 2.61
C LEU A 123 -8.35 -6.70 3.26
N PRO A 124 -8.34 -8.05 3.24
CA PRO A 124 -9.37 -8.85 3.91
C PRO A 124 -9.45 -8.56 5.42
N VAL A 125 -8.32 -8.16 6.01
CA VAL A 125 -8.23 -7.69 7.39
C VAL A 125 -7.37 -6.42 7.40
N PRO A 126 -7.95 -5.27 7.77
CA PRO A 126 -7.19 -4.04 7.93
C PRO A 126 -6.04 -4.19 8.94
N ARG A 127 -4.94 -3.48 8.70
CA ARG A 127 -3.75 -3.51 9.56
C ARG A 127 -3.60 -2.20 10.31
N ILE A 128 -3.44 -2.29 11.62
CA ILE A 128 -3.09 -1.11 12.44
C ILE A 128 -1.58 -0.99 12.45
N LEU A 129 -1.10 0.16 12.01
CA LEU A 129 0.29 0.56 12.03
C LEU A 129 0.47 1.59 13.14
N SER A 130 1.36 1.30 14.06
CA SER A 130 1.61 2.16 15.22
C SER A 130 2.25 3.48 14.81
N GLN A 131 2.10 4.49 15.67
CA GLN A 131 2.83 5.75 15.55
C GLN A 131 4.33 5.48 15.41
N ASN A 132 4.99 6.28 14.58
CA ASN A 132 6.43 6.17 14.28
C ASN A 132 6.87 4.86 13.63
N SER A 133 5.97 3.93 13.31
CA SER A 133 6.33 2.75 12.53
C SER A 133 6.62 3.14 11.07
N THR A 134 7.45 2.34 10.44
CA THR A 134 7.77 2.50 9.02
C THR A 134 7.26 1.30 8.24
N ILE A 135 6.55 1.53 7.16
CA ILE A 135 6.26 0.50 6.16
C ILE A 135 7.37 0.56 5.11
N VAL A 136 8.01 -0.55 4.88
CA VAL A 136 9.03 -0.69 3.83
C VAL A 136 8.41 -1.49 2.69
N ILE A 137 8.40 -0.92 1.50
CA ILE A 137 7.90 -1.58 0.29
C ILE A 137 9.07 -1.77 -0.66
N THR A 138 9.41 -3.02 -0.92
CA THR A 138 10.45 -3.42 -1.88
C THR A 138 9.80 -4.06 -3.09
N ILE A 139 10.11 -3.54 -4.27
CA ILE A 139 9.59 -4.04 -5.54
C ILE A 139 10.77 -4.54 -6.37
N THR A 140 10.65 -5.76 -6.88
CA THR A 140 11.67 -6.41 -7.71
C THR A 140 11.10 -6.67 -9.10
N ASN A 141 11.82 -6.19 -10.10
CA ASN A 141 11.50 -6.43 -11.48
C ASN A 141 12.12 -7.75 -11.97
N ASN A 142 11.37 -8.83 -11.93
CA ASN A 142 11.79 -10.14 -12.46
C ASN A 142 11.38 -10.33 -13.93
N SER A 143 10.89 -9.28 -14.59
CA SER A 143 10.50 -9.35 -16.01
C SER A 143 11.72 -9.33 -16.93
N GLY A 144 11.52 -9.66 -18.20
CA GLY A 144 12.58 -9.60 -19.21
C GLY A 144 12.90 -8.18 -19.74
N GLY A 145 12.24 -7.13 -19.26
CA GLY A 145 12.40 -5.75 -19.71
C GLY A 145 12.44 -4.75 -18.57
N ALA A 146 12.86 -3.52 -18.88
CA ALA A 146 12.89 -2.44 -17.91
C ALA A 146 11.49 -1.87 -17.65
N LEU A 147 11.21 -1.50 -16.40
CA LEU A 147 10.02 -0.71 -16.04
C LEU A 147 10.35 0.78 -16.16
N THR A 148 9.45 1.54 -16.74
CA THR A 148 9.61 2.98 -16.99
C THR A 148 8.71 3.86 -16.13
N GLY A 149 8.00 3.26 -15.19
CA GLY A 149 7.22 3.95 -14.18
C GLY A 149 6.67 2.96 -13.17
N LEU A 150 6.55 3.41 -11.93
CA LEU A 150 6.09 2.61 -10.82
C LEU A 150 5.46 3.53 -9.77
N MET A 151 4.20 3.30 -9.48
CA MET A 151 3.46 4.06 -8.47
C MET A 151 2.72 3.11 -7.56
N VAL A 152 2.73 3.41 -6.27
CA VAL A 152 1.97 2.68 -5.26
C VAL A 152 1.32 3.68 -4.32
N SER A 153 0.10 3.40 -3.90
CA SER A 153 -0.57 4.13 -2.84
C SER A 153 -1.14 3.18 -1.78
N CYS A 154 -1.01 3.61 -0.53
CA CYS A 154 -1.59 2.94 0.63
C CYS A 154 -2.77 3.75 1.12
N HIS A 155 -3.94 3.16 1.11
CA HIS A 155 -5.19 3.80 1.50
C HIS A 155 -5.57 3.37 2.91
N GLY A 156 -6.10 4.30 3.69
CA GLY A 156 -6.49 3.97 5.04
C GLY A 156 -7.04 5.15 5.83
N VAL A 157 -7.03 4.98 7.14
CA VAL A 157 -7.55 5.97 8.07
C VAL A 157 -6.47 6.31 9.10
N LYS A 158 -6.13 7.57 9.23
CA LYS A 158 -5.38 8.07 10.37
C LYS A 158 -6.28 8.17 11.58
N ILE A 159 -5.81 7.69 12.69
CA ILE A 159 -6.46 7.82 13.99
C ILE A 159 -5.67 8.86 14.78
N LEU A 160 -6.17 10.08 14.76
CA LEU A 160 -5.53 11.26 15.36
C LEU A 160 -5.98 11.45 16.80
N ASN A 161 -5.09 11.91 17.66
CA ASN A 161 -5.45 12.33 19.02
C ASN A 161 -6.10 13.71 18.99
N ARG A 162 -7.20 13.87 19.71
CA ARG A 162 -7.80 15.20 19.96
C ARG A 162 -6.85 15.99 20.86
N ARG A 163 -6.54 17.19 20.46
CA ARG A 163 -5.79 18.15 21.28
C ARG A 163 -6.69 18.80 22.31
#